data_34a5c6a22d82a687a70dfffb0cfdc76f
#
_entry.id   34a5c6a22d82a687a70dfffb0cfdc76f
#
_cell.length_a   1.000
_cell.length_b   1.000
_cell.length_c   1.000
_cell.angle_alpha   90.00
_cell.angle_beta   90.00
_cell.angle_gamma   90.00
#
_symmetry.space_group_name_H-M   'P 1'
#
loop_
_entity.id
_entity.type
_entity.pdbx_description
1 polymer ?
#
loop_
_entity_poly.entity_id
_entity_poly.type
_entity_poly.pdbx_seq_one_letter_code
_entity_poly.pdbx_strand_id
1 'polypeptide(L)'
;LEFSLSLTECGVWKSGWFILFVVSATLSTTEAKHLLRLCKSGRLFEVQSWIASGNSLSVPADLRTTPLKVALDTGFHSLVELLVRNEPSQDLKNQALRHAISHKRLAFIELLVSHGAEISSVPFIEVLQVWDPTIIRYFLNHGADVIKDSPFAVAFGERIQTAIGPWRECKEKYPDAAPHLQEQADRALRHFCFKGDLKWVSLLMWAGADPRSVGPTLDDDGDLDESEHSTALTAAAYCENLEILKRLKPDAKRDDIDALVKYAAPYPHADVVRYLLKLGAKPNDKPNGGSAALDGCLESFHYETFRYRFSFASYGSPSKAGKYSLSNMRAMVQLLLDEGAFWRPDDADHMSRVRRSLYECEPDVMLELVERLVKHTACAQDTIRDLLRTPTMKKHLVSVATKLSWMGFEIRTTAHKAEDERQKELSRQGALRYLASRYDREEIYEAIWLEPIQHVARRYKLSDVGLAKVCKRLNIPRPGRGYWAKKAAGRPIPKRPPLPELSI
;
A
#
# COMPACT_ATOMS: atom_id res chain seq x y z
N LEU A 1 -43.11 1.71 12.38
CA LEU A 1 -43.83 1.87 13.64
C LEU A 1 -44.05 3.36 13.88
N GLU A 2 -45.26 3.76 13.61
CA GLU A 2 -45.85 5.05 13.92
C GLU A 2 -45.79 5.31 15.42
N PHE A 3 -45.57 6.57 15.81
CA PHE A 3 -46.19 7.10 17.03
C PHE A 3 -46.67 8.53 16.77
N SER A 4 -47.94 8.62 16.94
CA SER A 4 -48.85 9.74 16.80
C SER A 4 -48.66 10.84 17.86
N LEU A 5 -48.96 12.03 17.42
CA LEU A 5 -49.23 13.24 18.21
C LEU A 5 -50.26 13.05 19.33
N SER A 6 -50.01 13.70 20.46
CA SER A 6 -51.08 14.20 21.30
C SER A 6 -50.80 15.65 21.72
N LEU A 7 -51.70 16.53 21.26
CA LEU A 7 -51.96 17.90 21.76
C LEU A 7 -52.76 17.82 23.06
N THR A 8 -52.36 18.56 24.07
CA THR A 8 -53.26 19.23 25.06
C THR A 8 -52.43 20.17 25.93
N GLU A 9 -52.75 21.34 25.92
CA GLU A 9 -53.43 22.35 26.73
C GLU A 9 -52.52 23.48 27.26
N CYS A 10 -52.83 24.66 26.76
CA CYS A 10 -53.16 25.90 27.45
C CYS A 10 -52.35 26.32 28.67
N GLY A 11 -51.63 27.42 28.48
CA GLY A 11 -51.20 28.33 29.54
C GLY A 11 -50.86 29.71 28.97
N VAL A 12 -51.79 30.62 29.04
CA VAL A 12 -51.66 32.03 28.65
C VAL A 12 -50.67 32.74 29.58
N TRP A 13 -49.54 33.27 29.04
CA TRP A 13 -48.86 34.39 29.64
C TRP A 13 -48.46 35.43 28.58
N LYS A 14 -49.07 36.62 28.76
CA LYS A 14 -48.78 37.85 28.01
C LYS A 14 -47.39 38.36 28.39
N SER A 15 -46.46 38.40 27.44
CA SER A 15 -45.46 39.47 27.34
C SER A 15 -44.83 39.36 25.93
N GLY A 16 -45.01 40.41 25.12
CA GLY A 16 -44.64 40.49 23.72
C GLY A 16 -43.13 40.53 23.54
N TRP A 17 -42.63 39.49 22.99
CA TRP A 17 -41.40 39.49 22.22
C TRP A 17 -41.76 38.97 20.84
N PHE A 18 -41.95 39.86 19.89
CA PHE A 18 -41.95 39.54 18.49
C PHE A 18 -40.54 39.05 18.15
N ILE A 19 -40.33 37.76 18.15
CA ILE A 19 -39.20 37.16 17.43
C ILE A 19 -39.55 37.32 15.96
N LEU A 20 -39.06 38.39 15.36
CA LEU A 20 -38.98 38.55 13.91
C LEU A 20 -38.09 37.41 13.40
N PHE A 21 -38.73 36.31 12.99
CA PHE A 21 -38.10 35.42 12.02
C PHE A 21 -37.91 36.26 10.75
N VAL A 22 -36.73 36.89 10.62
CA VAL A 22 -36.26 37.39 9.34
C VAL A 22 -36.03 36.15 8.48
N VAL A 23 -37.06 35.74 7.76
CA VAL A 23 -36.91 34.87 6.61
C VAL A 23 -36.05 35.68 5.66
N SER A 24 -34.76 35.37 5.57
CA SER A 24 -33.87 35.95 4.56
C SER A 24 -34.45 35.60 3.21
N ALA A 25 -35.18 36.51 2.62
CA ALA A 25 -35.69 36.39 1.27
C ALA A 25 -34.48 36.25 0.34
N THR A 26 -34.34 35.13 -0.28
CA THR A 26 -33.30 34.93 -1.32
C THR A 26 -33.61 35.88 -2.48
N LEU A 27 -32.59 36.59 -2.92
CA LEU A 27 -32.69 37.50 -4.09
C LEU A 27 -33.17 36.75 -5.32
N SER A 28 -33.95 37.43 -6.17
CA SER A 28 -34.21 36.90 -7.50
C SER A 28 -32.89 36.84 -8.31
N THR A 29 -32.81 35.96 -9.28
CA THR A 29 -31.60 35.77 -10.10
C THR A 29 -31.19 37.10 -10.82
N THR A 30 -32.14 37.95 -11.15
CA THR A 30 -31.88 39.26 -11.76
C THR A 30 -31.26 40.27 -10.80
N GLU A 31 -31.79 40.36 -9.59
CA GLU A 31 -31.26 41.20 -8.50
C GLU A 31 -29.88 40.73 -8.06
N ALA A 32 -29.72 39.44 -7.90
CA ALA A 32 -28.41 38.84 -7.58
C ALA A 32 -27.34 39.16 -8.62
N LYS A 33 -27.65 39.04 -9.91
CA LYS A 33 -26.75 39.45 -11.01
C LYS A 33 -26.47 40.97 -11.03
N HIS A 34 -27.41 41.77 -10.61
CA HIS A 34 -27.19 43.22 -10.47
C HIS A 34 -26.22 43.49 -9.33
N LEU A 35 -26.46 42.95 -8.14
CA LEU A 35 -25.56 43.08 -6.98
C LEU A 35 -24.13 42.62 -7.31
N LEU A 36 -23.99 41.46 -7.94
CA LEU A 36 -22.67 40.95 -8.36
C LEU A 36 -21.96 41.89 -9.35
N ARG A 37 -22.69 42.54 -10.27
CA ARG A 37 -22.11 43.55 -11.15
C ARG A 37 -21.62 44.79 -10.39
N LEU A 38 -22.40 45.29 -9.42
CA LEU A 38 -21.99 46.36 -8.53
C LEU A 38 -20.68 46.02 -7.79
N CYS A 39 -20.63 44.83 -7.20
CA CYS A 39 -19.43 44.34 -6.54
C CYS A 39 -18.25 44.23 -7.48
N LYS A 40 -18.44 43.69 -8.69
CA LYS A 40 -17.40 43.56 -9.71
C LYS A 40 -16.86 44.91 -10.19
N SER A 41 -17.71 45.95 -10.23
CA SER A 41 -17.32 47.30 -10.63
C SER A 41 -16.81 48.17 -9.49
N GLY A 42 -16.72 47.63 -8.24
CA GLY A 42 -16.27 48.39 -7.08
C GLY A 42 -17.19 49.52 -6.65
N ARG A 43 -18.50 49.47 -6.96
CA ARG A 43 -19.49 50.48 -6.68
C ARG A 43 -19.88 50.53 -5.20
N LEU A 44 -18.95 50.98 -4.36
CA LEU A 44 -19.10 50.96 -2.89
C LEU A 44 -20.39 51.63 -2.42
N PHE A 45 -20.69 52.88 -2.87
CA PHE A 45 -21.86 53.63 -2.41
C PHE A 45 -23.17 52.98 -2.84
N GLU A 46 -23.22 52.38 -4.02
CA GLU A 46 -24.41 51.73 -4.54
C GLU A 46 -24.68 50.42 -3.73
N VAL A 47 -23.63 49.66 -3.37
CA VAL A 47 -23.74 48.49 -2.50
C VAL A 47 -24.11 48.90 -1.07
N GLN A 48 -23.58 50.03 -0.57
CA GLN A 48 -23.97 50.58 0.72
C GLN A 48 -25.46 50.96 0.75
N SER A 49 -25.96 51.64 -0.30
CA SER A 49 -27.39 51.95 -0.44
C SER A 49 -28.25 50.68 -0.54
N TRP A 50 -27.76 49.67 -1.25
CA TRP A 50 -28.42 48.36 -1.35
C TRP A 50 -28.65 47.73 0.04
N ILE A 51 -27.61 47.70 0.88
CA ILE A 51 -27.67 47.17 2.25
C ILE A 51 -28.58 48.05 3.14
N ALA A 52 -28.42 49.38 3.03
CA ALA A 52 -29.23 50.33 3.80
C ALA A 52 -30.74 50.26 3.50
N SER A 53 -31.11 49.87 2.29
CA SER A 53 -32.48 49.59 1.88
C SER A 53 -33.02 48.26 2.40
N GLY A 54 -32.28 47.52 3.22
CA GLY A 54 -32.69 46.21 3.82
C GLY A 54 -32.66 45.05 2.83
N ASN A 55 -32.01 45.21 1.66
CA ASN A 55 -31.91 44.14 0.69
C ASN A 55 -30.90 43.07 1.13
N SER A 56 -31.22 41.80 0.89
CA SER A 56 -30.35 40.66 1.20
C SER A 56 -29.04 40.66 0.42
N LEU A 57 -27.98 40.12 1.00
CA LEU A 57 -26.72 39.79 0.33
C LEU A 57 -26.68 38.32 -0.13
N SER A 58 -27.70 37.54 0.23
CA SER A 58 -27.76 36.10 -0.09
C SER A 58 -28.13 35.88 -1.55
N VAL A 59 -27.22 35.27 -2.29
CA VAL A 59 -27.34 35.00 -3.72
C VAL A 59 -27.78 33.53 -3.93
N PRO A 60 -28.68 33.26 -4.91
CA PRO A 60 -29.06 31.89 -5.23
C PRO A 60 -27.86 30.99 -5.55
N ALA A 61 -27.93 29.74 -5.07
CA ALA A 61 -26.81 28.75 -5.19
C ALA A 61 -26.43 28.40 -6.64
N ASP A 62 -27.36 28.60 -7.59
CA ASP A 62 -27.13 28.37 -9.03
C ASP A 62 -26.06 29.30 -9.62
N LEU A 63 -25.81 30.46 -9.03
CA LEU A 63 -24.80 31.41 -9.48
C LEU A 63 -23.37 31.08 -9.06
N ARG A 64 -23.15 30.07 -8.22
CA ARG A 64 -21.83 29.56 -7.79
C ARG A 64 -20.82 30.60 -7.32
N THR A 65 -21.27 31.82 -6.98
CA THR A 65 -20.43 32.92 -6.50
C THR A 65 -21.19 33.75 -5.49
N THR A 66 -20.47 34.50 -4.65
CA THR A 66 -21.06 35.39 -3.65
C THR A 66 -20.58 36.82 -3.83
N PRO A 67 -21.32 37.85 -3.36
CA PRO A 67 -20.86 39.24 -3.42
C PRO A 67 -19.49 39.42 -2.77
N LEU A 68 -19.25 38.76 -1.64
CA LEU A 68 -18.00 38.82 -0.90
C LEU A 68 -16.83 38.21 -1.70
N LYS A 69 -17.06 37.09 -2.38
CA LYS A 69 -16.04 36.46 -3.25
C LYS A 69 -15.69 37.36 -4.43
N VAL A 70 -16.71 37.96 -5.10
CA VAL A 70 -16.48 38.87 -6.22
C VAL A 70 -15.71 40.11 -5.77
N ALA A 71 -16.01 40.67 -4.60
CA ALA A 71 -15.29 41.80 -4.05
C ALA A 71 -13.82 41.48 -3.72
N LEU A 72 -13.57 40.27 -3.19
CA LEU A 72 -12.22 39.77 -2.96
C LEU A 72 -11.43 39.67 -4.28
N ASP A 73 -12.04 39.17 -5.36
CA ASP A 73 -11.40 39.06 -6.67
C ASP A 73 -10.99 40.41 -7.24
N THR A 74 -11.85 41.41 -7.06
CA THR A 74 -11.59 42.78 -7.55
C THR A 74 -10.57 43.55 -6.72
N GLY A 75 -10.41 43.17 -5.44
CA GLY A 75 -9.41 43.75 -4.54
C GLY A 75 -9.79 45.08 -3.91
N PHE A 76 -11.07 45.47 -3.94
CA PHE A 76 -11.55 46.72 -3.31
C PHE A 76 -11.72 46.54 -1.80
N HIS A 77 -10.73 46.93 -1.01
CA HIS A 77 -10.66 46.72 0.42
C HIS A 77 -11.92 47.22 1.17
N SER A 78 -12.33 48.48 0.97
CA SER A 78 -13.51 49.02 1.65
C SER A 78 -14.81 48.32 1.26
N LEU A 79 -14.90 47.77 0.05
CA LEU A 79 -16.07 47.00 -0.37
C LEU A 79 -16.09 45.61 0.32
N VAL A 80 -14.93 44.96 0.44
CA VAL A 80 -14.82 43.70 1.20
C VAL A 80 -15.19 43.92 2.67
N GLU A 81 -14.68 45.00 3.29
CA GLU A 81 -15.01 45.36 4.67
C GLU A 81 -16.52 45.61 4.87
N LEU A 82 -17.13 46.37 3.98
CA LEU A 82 -18.57 46.62 4.00
C LEU A 82 -19.36 45.29 3.92
N LEU A 83 -18.99 44.41 3.00
CA LEU A 83 -19.71 43.17 2.76
C LEU A 83 -19.52 42.20 3.93
N VAL A 84 -18.29 41.98 4.42
CA VAL A 84 -18.03 41.02 5.52
C VAL A 84 -18.70 41.48 6.83
N ARG A 85 -18.72 42.79 7.08
CA ARG A 85 -19.41 43.39 8.26
C ARG A 85 -20.91 43.11 8.27
N ASN A 86 -21.53 43.08 7.09
CA ASN A 86 -22.97 42.87 6.92
C ASN A 86 -23.31 41.40 6.53
N GLU A 87 -22.33 40.50 6.46
CA GLU A 87 -22.55 39.09 6.14
C GLU A 87 -22.93 38.32 7.42
N PRO A 88 -24.18 37.82 7.53
CA PRO A 88 -24.60 37.08 8.71
C PRO A 88 -24.12 35.62 8.71
N SER A 89 -23.81 35.08 7.54
CA SER A 89 -23.45 33.66 7.41
C SER A 89 -22.00 33.40 7.76
N GLN A 90 -21.77 32.65 8.84
CA GLN A 90 -20.45 32.20 9.25
C GLN A 90 -19.77 31.36 8.15
N ASP A 91 -20.55 30.50 7.49
CA ASP A 91 -20.03 29.65 6.41
C ASP A 91 -19.51 30.46 5.22
N LEU A 92 -20.23 31.51 4.80
CA LEU A 92 -19.78 32.40 3.74
C LEU A 92 -18.51 33.19 4.10
N LYS A 93 -18.38 33.61 5.38
CA LYS A 93 -17.13 34.23 5.86
C LYS A 93 -15.97 33.25 5.81
N ASN A 94 -16.18 32.01 6.22
CA ASN A 94 -15.18 30.94 6.22
C ASN A 94 -14.78 30.55 4.76
N GLN A 95 -15.74 30.51 3.84
CA GLN A 95 -15.47 30.30 2.41
C GLN A 95 -14.66 31.46 1.81
N ALA A 96 -14.99 32.71 2.19
CA ALA A 96 -14.25 33.89 1.77
C ALA A 96 -12.80 33.88 2.29
N LEU A 97 -12.60 33.40 3.54
CA LEU A 97 -11.27 33.22 4.12
C LEU A 97 -10.41 32.23 3.31
N ARG A 98 -10.95 31.07 2.96
CA ARG A 98 -10.27 30.10 2.08
C ARG A 98 -9.94 30.71 0.71
N HIS A 99 -10.87 31.50 0.15
CA HIS A 99 -10.64 32.16 -1.11
C HIS A 99 -9.50 33.19 -1.02
N ALA A 100 -9.45 33.99 0.06
CA ALA A 100 -8.37 34.97 0.28
C ALA A 100 -6.99 34.29 0.46
N ILE A 101 -6.97 33.10 1.12
CA ILE A 101 -5.76 32.27 1.29
C ILE A 101 -5.25 31.82 -0.07
N SER A 102 -6.10 31.22 -0.90
CA SER A 102 -5.72 30.70 -2.23
C SER A 102 -5.15 31.79 -3.15
N HIS A 103 -5.55 33.04 -2.95
CA HIS A 103 -5.05 34.20 -3.68
C HIS A 103 -3.89 34.92 -2.99
N LYS A 104 -3.38 34.42 -1.88
CA LYS A 104 -2.24 34.96 -1.12
C LYS A 104 -2.42 36.41 -0.68
N ARG A 105 -3.62 36.80 -0.28
CA ARG A 105 -3.94 38.19 0.08
C ARG A 105 -4.03 38.34 1.61
N LEU A 106 -2.88 38.53 2.27
CA LEU A 106 -2.81 38.64 3.74
C LEU A 106 -3.74 39.75 4.29
N ALA A 107 -3.77 40.93 3.68
CA ALA A 107 -4.61 42.01 4.17
C ALA A 107 -6.11 41.68 4.19
N PHE A 108 -6.60 40.87 3.24
CA PHE A 108 -7.97 40.38 3.27
C PHE A 108 -8.17 39.24 4.27
N ILE A 109 -7.17 38.40 4.48
CA ILE A 109 -7.19 37.36 5.54
C ILE A 109 -7.36 38.04 6.89
N GLU A 110 -6.54 39.06 7.20
CA GLU A 110 -6.60 39.84 8.43
C GLU A 110 -7.98 40.51 8.60
N LEU A 111 -8.48 41.13 7.53
CA LEU A 111 -9.80 41.74 7.54
C LEU A 111 -10.93 40.75 7.80
N LEU A 112 -10.92 39.60 7.14
CA LEU A 112 -11.94 38.60 7.30
C LEU A 112 -11.95 37.98 8.73
N VAL A 113 -10.77 37.71 9.26
CA VAL A 113 -10.61 37.18 10.63
C VAL A 113 -11.05 38.22 11.67
N SER A 114 -10.71 39.51 11.51
CA SER A 114 -11.16 40.57 12.41
C SER A 114 -12.70 40.77 12.42
N HIS A 115 -13.39 40.35 11.34
CA HIS A 115 -14.84 40.34 11.24
C HIS A 115 -15.49 38.97 11.48
N GLY A 116 -14.76 38.05 12.13
CA GLY A 116 -15.30 36.82 12.65
C GLY A 116 -15.19 35.60 11.75
N ALA A 117 -14.39 35.64 10.67
CA ALA A 117 -14.04 34.41 9.99
C ALA A 117 -13.17 33.52 10.89
N GLU A 118 -13.45 32.24 10.94
CA GLU A 118 -12.83 31.31 11.88
C GLU A 118 -11.58 30.65 11.30
N ILE A 119 -10.44 30.86 11.94
CA ILE A 119 -9.17 30.21 11.60
C ILE A 119 -9.30 28.68 11.61
N SER A 120 -10.03 28.14 12.60
CA SER A 120 -10.28 26.70 12.76
C SER A 120 -11.09 26.05 11.63
N SER A 121 -11.80 26.86 10.83
CA SER A 121 -12.55 26.37 9.67
C SER A 121 -11.66 25.96 8.49
N VAL A 122 -10.39 26.38 8.51
CA VAL A 122 -9.43 26.11 7.44
C VAL A 122 -8.45 25.04 7.90
N PRO A 123 -8.40 23.87 7.25
CA PRO A 123 -7.35 22.90 7.49
C PRO A 123 -5.96 23.52 7.31
N PHE A 124 -5.08 23.34 8.28
CA PHE A 124 -3.79 24.03 8.24
C PHE A 124 -2.91 23.60 7.06
N ILE A 125 -3.14 22.40 6.49
CA ILE A 125 -2.48 21.98 5.26
C ILE A 125 -2.79 22.90 4.07
N GLU A 126 -4.02 23.41 3.92
CA GLU A 126 -4.39 24.36 2.86
C GLU A 126 -3.55 25.65 2.98
N VAL A 127 -3.24 26.08 4.21
CA VAL A 127 -2.39 27.24 4.47
C VAL A 127 -0.93 26.97 4.10
N LEU A 128 -0.41 25.77 4.42
CA LEU A 128 0.95 25.36 4.06
C LEU A 128 1.13 25.26 2.54
N GLN A 129 0.12 24.79 1.82
CA GLN A 129 0.10 24.66 0.34
C GLN A 129 0.16 26.02 -0.39
N VAL A 130 -0.11 27.13 0.29
CA VAL A 130 0.05 28.48 -0.31
C VAL A 130 1.51 28.86 -0.51
N TRP A 131 2.45 28.25 0.21
CA TRP A 131 3.90 28.52 0.14
C TRP A 131 4.29 29.95 0.54
N ASP A 132 3.46 30.60 1.35
CA ASP A 132 3.71 31.98 1.83
C ASP A 132 4.01 31.99 3.33
N PRO A 133 5.26 32.24 3.75
CA PRO A 133 5.64 32.21 5.14
C PRO A 133 4.90 33.23 6.02
N THR A 134 4.45 34.35 5.44
CA THR A 134 3.76 35.41 6.19
C THR A 134 2.34 34.98 6.55
N ILE A 135 1.64 34.35 5.61
CA ILE A 135 0.31 33.77 5.83
C ILE A 135 0.40 32.61 6.82
N ILE A 136 1.39 31.72 6.64
CA ILE A 136 1.60 30.59 7.55
C ILE A 136 1.80 31.09 8.98
N ARG A 137 2.68 32.07 9.21
CA ARG A 137 2.89 32.65 10.55
C ARG A 137 1.67 33.35 11.11
N TYR A 138 0.90 34.01 10.26
CA TYR A 138 -0.36 34.63 10.67
C TYR A 138 -1.30 33.58 11.29
N PHE A 139 -1.53 32.47 10.59
CA PHE A 139 -2.38 31.38 11.06
C PHE A 139 -1.85 30.75 12.35
N LEU A 140 -0.54 30.50 12.46
CA LEU A 140 0.10 29.97 13.67
C LEU A 140 -0.08 30.89 14.89
N ASN A 141 0.02 32.23 14.66
CA ASN A 141 -0.17 33.19 15.74
C ASN A 141 -1.63 33.33 16.19
N HIS A 142 -2.57 32.90 15.36
CA HIS A 142 -4.01 32.93 15.65
C HIS A 142 -4.58 31.56 16.01
N GLY A 143 -3.72 30.59 16.38
CA GLY A 143 -4.16 29.31 16.96
C GLY A 143 -4.59 28.25 15.95
N ALA A 144 -3.98 28.24 14.76
CA ALA A 144 -4.20 27.14 13.81
C ALA A 144 -3.81 25.80 14.42
N ASP A 145 -4.62 24.76 14.15
CA ASP A 145 -4.36 23.41 14.64
C ASP A 145 -3.22 22.74 13.84
N VAL A 146 -2.10 22.54 14.51
CA VAL A 146 -0.88 21.94 13.93
C VAL A 146 -0.78 20.43 14.13
N ILE A 147 -1.75 19.83 14.83
CA ILE A 147 -1.77 18.40 15.20
C ILE A 147 -2.77 17.64 14.32
N LYS A 148 -3.98 18.17 14.22
CA LYS A 148 -5.07 17.53 13.49
C LYS A 148 -4.67 17.26 12.03
N ASP A 149 -4.91 16.04 11.58
CA ASP A 149 -4.62 15.56 10.22
C ASP A 149 -3.13 15.65 9.82
N SER A 150 -2.23 15.83 10.81
CA SER A 150 -0.76 15.86 10.61
C SER A 150 -0.28 16.76 9.47
N PRO A 151 -0.63 18.06 9.46
CA PRO A 151 -0.48 18.93 8.30
C PRO A 151 0.98 19.09 7.84
N PHE A 152 1.96 19.07 8.75
CA PHE A 152 3.36 19.13 8.37
C PHE A 152 3.86 17.84 7.72
N ALA A 153 3.37 16.67 8.12
CA ALA A 153 3.72 15.42 7.45
C ALA A 153 3.25 15.43 5.99
N VAL A 154 2.01 15.88 5.76
CA VAL A 154 1.45 16.04 4.40
C VAL A 154 2.25 17.08 3.61
N ALA A 155 2.50 18.27 4.18
CA ALA A 155 3.27 19.33 3.53
C ALA A 155 4.68 18.87 3.13
N PHE A 156 5.37 18.13 3.99
CA PHE A 156 6.67 17.55 3.66
C PHE A 156 6.54 16.50 2.56
N GLY A 157 5.55 15.62 2.61
CA GLY A 157 5.26 14.65 1.55
C GLY A 157 5.04 15.30 0.19
N GLU A 158 4.36 16.44 0.15
CA GLU A 158 4.17 17.29 -1.05
C GLU A 158 5.40 18.15 -1.39
N ARG A 159 6.50 18.01 -0.67
CA ARG A 159 7.75 18.78 -0.88
C ARG A 159 7.64 20.27 -0.66
N ILE A 160 6.81 20.70 0.29
CA ILE A 160 6.64 22.12 0.66
C ILE A 160 7.79 22.55 1.60
N GLN A 161 8.89 22.99 1.04
CA GLN A 161 10.08 23.37 1.78
C GLN A 161 9.86 24.57 2.74
N THR A 162 8.95 25.48 2.40
CA THR A 162 8.60 26.63 3.23
C THR A 162 7.94 26.25 4.55
N ALA A 163 7.46 25.03 4.71
CA ALA A 163 6.88 24.52 5.95
C ALA A 163 7.94 24.18 7.03
N ILE A 164 9.21 24.02 6.67
CA ILE A 164 10.26 23.59 7.62
C ILE A 164 10.53 24.64 8.72
N GLY A 165 10.65 25.92 8.33
CA GLY A 165 10.84 27.01 9.29
C GLY A 165 9.70 27.08 10.32
N PRO A 166 8.45 27.24 9.85
CA PRO A 166 7.27 27.21 10.71
C PRO A 166 7.15 25.97 11.60
N TRP A 167 7.46 24.79 11.08
CA TRP A 167 7.49 23.55 11.89
C TRP A 167 8.47 23.65 13.05
N ARG A 168 9.70 24.14 12.83
CA ARG A 168 10.70 24.33 13.87
C ARG A 168 10.25 25.37 14.90
N GLU A 169 9.74 26.51 14.43
CA GLU A 169 9.17 27.56 15.28
C GLU A 169 8.04 27.00 16.17
N CYS A 170 7.13 26.18 15.63
CA CYS A 170 6.05 25.55 16.39
C CYS A 170 6.58 24.57 17.44
N LYS A 171 7.55 23.75 17.09
CA LYS A 171 8.15 22.77 18.02
C LYS A 171 8.82 23.44 19.23
N GLU A 172 9.45 24.58 19.01
CA GLU A 172 10.06 25.37 20.08
C GLU A 172 9.01 26.12 20.92
N LYS A 173 7.98 26.65 20.29
CA LYS A 173 6.94 27.48 20.92
C LYS A 173 5.90 26.66 21.70
N TYR A 174 5.61 25.44 21.26
CA TYR A 174 4.56 24.57 21.82
C TYR A 174 5.14 23.25 22.33
N PRO A 175 5.72 23.17 23.53
CA PRO A 175 6.34 21.95 24.06
C PRO A 175 5.37 20.77 24.14
N ASP A 176 4.10 21.00 24.44
CA ASP A 176 3.08 19.96 24.53
C ASP A 176 2.78 19.33 23.17
N ALA A 177 2.87 20.10 22.09
CA ALA A 177 2.69 19.61 20.72
C ALA A 177 4.00 19.04 20.12
N ALA A 178 5.15 19.28 20.74
CA ALA A 178 6.46 18.92 20.21
C ALA A 178 6.61 17.42 19.86
N PRO A 179 6.09 16.45 20.65
CA PRO A 179 6.13 15.04 20.30
C PRO A 179 5.35 14.73 19.00
N HIS A 180 4.15 15.30 18.83
CA HIS A 180 3.34 15.14 17.63
C HIS A 180 3.97 15.79 16.42
N LEU A 181 4.56 16.97 16.58
CA LEU A 181 5.27 17.66 15.51
C LEU A 181 6.54 16.89 15.10
N GLN A 182 7.25 16.29 16.07
CA GLN A 182 8.40 15.43 15.80
C GLN A 182 7.98 14.22 14.95
N GLU A 183 6.91 13.51 15.35
CA GLU A 183 6.41 12.35 14.59
C GLU A 183 6.00 12.72 13.16
N GLN A 184 5.45 13.91 12.93
CA GLN A 184 5.13 14.37 11.57
C GLN A 184 6.38 14.47 10.68
N ALA A 185 7.50 14.96 11.22
CA ALA A 185 8.78 15.03 10.49
C ALA A 185 9.42 13.65 10.32
N ASP A 186 9.34 12.82 11.33
CA ASP A 186 9.91 11.46 11.32
C ASP A 186 9.17 10.57 10.33
N ARG A 187 7.84 10.69 10.26
CA ARG A 187 7.02 10.03 9.24
C ARG A 187 7.41 10.46 7.84
N ALA A 188 7.56 11.74 7.60
CA ALA A 188 8.04 12.24 6.31
C ALA A 188 9.45 11.74 5.98
N LEU A 189 10.33 11.61 6.98
CA LEU A 189 11.67 11.05 6.80
C LEU A 189 11.59 9.58 6.37
N ARG A 190 10.78 8.74 7.02
CA ARG A 190 10.53 7.35 6.62
C ARG A 190 10.03 7.26 5.18
N HIS A 191 9.03 8.08 4.82
CA HIS A 191 8.51 8.17 3.45
C HIS A 191 9.60 8.47 2.42
N PHE A 192 10.45 9.48 2.64
CA PHE A 192 11.48 9.84 1.67
C PHE A 192 12.65 8.84 1.64
N CYS A 193 12.92 8.15 2.73
CA CYS A 193 13.83 7.00 2.71
C CYS A 193 13.28 5.89 1.81
N PHE A 194 12.00 5.58 1.92
CA PHE A 194 11.32 4.60 1.07
C PHE A 194 11.28 5.02 -0.40
N LYS A 195 11.01 6.31 -0.69
CA LYS A 195 11.00 6.84 -2.07
C LYS A 195 12.41 7.06 -2.67
N GLY A 196 13.46 6.96 -1.89
CA GLY A 196 14.84 7.15 -2.35
C GLY A 196 15.22 8.63 -2.60
N ASP A 197 14.53 9.59 -1.98
CA ASP A 197 14.79 11.02 -2.18
C ASP A 197 15.85 11.55 -1.21
N LEU A 198 17.12 11.40 -1.58
CA LEU A 198 18.27 11.84 -0.76
C LEU A 198 18.22 13.33 -0.40
N LYS A 199 17.67 14.17 -1.27
CA LYS A 199 17.57 15.62 -1.03
C LYS A 199 16.64 15.89 0.16
N TRP A 200 15.44 15.31 0.15
CA TRP A 200 14.46 15.49 1.22
C TRP A 200 14.88 14.79 2.51
N VAL A 201 15.47 13.61 2.43
CA VAL A 201 16.11 12.96 3.59
C VAL A 201 17.14 13.87 4.23
N SER A 202 18.04 14.46 3.42
CA SER A 202 19.08 15.37 3.95
C SER A 202 18.49 16.62 4.60
N LEU A 203 17.41 17.14 4.03
CA LEU A 203 16.74 18.35 4.51
C LEU A 203 16.00 18.09 5.84
N LEU A 204 15.27 16.98 5.94
CA LEU A 204 14.57 16.59 7.18
C LEU A 204 15.55 16.23 8.30
N MET A 205 16.64 15.52 7.99
CA MET A 205 17.72 15.26 8.94
C MET A 205 18.35 16.56 9.46
N TRP A 206 18.59 17.53 8.58
CA TRP A 206 19.06 18.85 8.98
C TRP A 206 18.03 19.59 9.85
N ALA A 207 16.75 19.46 9.54
CA ALA A 207 15.66 20.05 10.33
C ALA A 207 15.52 19.43 11.72
N GLY A 208 16.03 18.22 11.95
CA GLY A 208 15.99 17.52 13.24
C GLY A 208 15.00 16.36 13.32
N ALA A 209 14.62 15.75 12.18
CA ALA A 209 13.90 14.49 12.17
C ALA A 209 14.80 13.36 12.70
N ASP A 210 14.20 12.41 13.44
CA ASP A 210 14.91 11.29 14.05
C ASP A 210 14.82 10.03 13.16
N PRO A 211 15.96 9.54 12.63
CA PRO A 211 15.98 8.34 11.81
C PRO A 211 15.66 7.04 12.57
N ARG A 212 15.63 7.09 13.91
CA ARG A 212 15.39 5.96 14.80
C ARG A 212 13.96 5.90 15.32
N SER A 213 13.19 6.95 15.10
CA SER A 213 11.78 7.00 15.47
C SER A 213 11.01 5.88 14.77
N VAL A 214 10.32 5.05 15.57
CA VAL A 214 9.47 3.95 15.08
C VAL A 214 8.07 4.48 14.83
N GLY A 215 7.51 4.21 13.69
CA GLY A 215 6.17 4.63 13.35
C GLY A 215 5.62 3.90 12.14
N PRO A 216 4.36 4.14 11.78
CA PRO A 216 3.72 3.47 10.66
C PRO A 216 4.46 3.70 9.35
N THR A 217 4.42 2.69 8.48
CA THR A 217 4.96 2.75 7.12
C THR A 217 3.92 3.30 6.16
N LEU A 218 4.33 3.55 4.93
CA LEU A 218 3.41 3.81 3.83
C LEU A 218 3.36 2.56 2.96
N ASP A 219 2.16 2.19 2.52
CA ASP A 219 1.96 1.14 1.55
C ASP A 219 2.40 1.57 0.13
N ASP A 220 2.23 0.68 -0.85
CA ASP A 220 2.63 0.94 -2.24
C ASP A 220 1.85 2.10 -2.88
N ASP A 221 0.63 2.36 -2.42
CA ASP A 221 -0.26 3.44 -2.90
C ASP A 221 0.04 4.78 -2.19
N GLY A 222 0.80 4.74 -1.10
CA GLY A 222 1.21 5.90 -0.31
C GLY A 222 0.29 6.21 0.87
N ASP A 223 -0.64 5.30 1.17
CA ASP A 223 -1.49 5.36 2.35
C ASP A 223 -0.75 4.84 3.59
N LEU A 224 -1.23 5.25 4.77
CA LEU A 224 -0.63 4.81 6.04
C LEU A 224 -0.99 3.34 6.31
N ASP A 225 0.02 2.48 6.37
CA ASP A 225 -0.11 1.13 6.91
C ASP A 225 0.19 1.14 8.42
N GLU A 226 -0.86 1.20 9.23
CA GLU A 226 -0.76 1.15 10.69
C GLU A 226 -0.41 -0.25 11.22
N SER A 227 -0.46 -1.28 10.38
CA SER A 227 -0.11 -2.65 10.77
C SER A 227 1.40 -2.88 10.81
N GLU A 228 2.17 -2.12 10.03
CA GLU A 228 3.62 -2.22 9.95
C GLU A 228 4.30 -0.96 10.51
N HIS A 229 5.21 -1.16 11.45
CA HIS A 229 6.01 -0.09 12.04
C HIS A 229 7.48 -0.27 11.66
N SER A 230 8.10 0.81 11.18
CA SER A 230 9.51 0.82 10.78
C SER A 230 10.23 2.09 11.21
N THR A 231 11.54 2.10 11.05
CA THR A 231 12.39 3.29 11.20
C THR A 231 12.83 3.79 9.82
N ALA A 232 13.34 5.02 9.74
CA ALA A 232 13.94 5.50 8.50
C ALA A 232 15.18 4.67 8.10
N LEU A 233 15.89 4.09 9.06
CA LEU A 233 17.01 3.18 8.81
C LEU A 233 16.54 1.89 8.13
N THR A 234 15.46 1.28 8.64
CA THR A 234 14.90 0.06 8.04
C THR A 234 14.35 0.34 6.64
N ALA A 235 13.65 1.46 6.45
CA ALA A 235 13.16 1.89 5.14
C ALA A 235 14.29 2.09 4.13
N ALA A 236 15.40 2.72 4.54
CA ALA A 236 16.57 2.91 3.67
C ALA A 236 17.28 1.60 3.32
N ALA A 237 17.35 0.65 4.27
CA ALA A 237 17.92 -0.68 4.05
C ALA A 237 17.05 -1.50 3.10
N TYR A 238 15.74 -1.49 3.29
CA TYR A 238 14.75 -2.15 2.45
C TYR A 238 14.78 -1.64 0.99
N CYS A 239 14.90 -0.33 0.81
CA CYS A 239 14.95 0.29 -0.52
C CYS A 239 16.33 0.31 -1.16
N GLU A 240 17.32 -0.35 -0.55
CA GLU A 240 18.67 -0.53 -1.08
C GLU A 240 19.41 0.79 -1.39
N ASN A 241 19.04 1.87 -0.70
CA ASN A 241 19.65 3.16 -0.97
C ASN A 241 20.84 3.43 -0.05
N LEU A 242 22.04 3.02 -0.53
CA LEU A 242 23.30 3.14 0.22
C LEU A 242 23.61 4.59 0.62
N GLU A 243 23.37 5.57 -0.25
CA GLU A 243 23.68 6.97 0.04
C GLU A 243 22.75 7.55 1.10
N ILE A 244 21.47 7.17 1.08
CA ILE A 244 20.52 7.51 2.15
C ILE A 244 20.97 6.85 3.47
N LEU A 245 21.27 5.55 3.44
CA LEU A 245 21.68 4.83 4.63
C LEU A 245 22.95 5.45 5.26
N LYS A 246 23.94 5.80 4.44
CA LYS A 246 25.13 6.55 4.91
C LYS A 246 24.77 7.92 5.49
N ARG A 247 23.77 8.60 4.92
CA ARG A 247 23.31 9.91 5.40
C ARG A 247 22.63 9.81 6.77
N LEU A 248 21.89 8.73 7.01
CA LEU A 248 21.23 8.45 8.30
C LEU A 248 22.21 8.03 9.40
N LYS A 249 23.44 7.61 9.05
CA LYS A 249 24.53 7.25 9.95
C LYS A 249 24.14 6.16 10.96
N PRO A 250 23.86 4.93 10.50
CA PRO A 250 23.63 3.81 11.40
C PRO A 250 24.87 3.57 12.30
N ASP A 251 24.63 3.22 13.56
CA ASP A 251 25.65 3.02 14.58
C ASP A 251 25.42 1.67 15.29
N ALA A 252 26.37 0.76 15.18
CA ALA A 252 26.30 -0.58 15.76
C ALA A 252 26.11 -0.63 17.29
N LYS A 253 26.36 0.49 18.00
CA LYS A 253 26.13 0.59 19.44
C LYS A 253 24.70 0.99 19.80
N ARG A 254 23.98 1.57 18.87
CA ARG A 254 22.65 2.18 19.11
C ARG A 254 21.56 1.52 18.27
N ASP A 255 21.92 0.98 17.12
CA ASP A 255 21.00 0.45 16.12
C ASP A 255 21.17 -1.05 15.99
N ASP A 256 20.08 -1.76 15.72
CA ASP A 256 20.10 -3.19 15.39
C ASP A 256 20.56 -3.35 13.93
N ILE A 257 21.89 -3.36 13.74
CA ILE A 257 22.51 -3.47 12.41
C ILE A 257 22.21 -4.85 11.78
N ASP A 258 22.03 -5.88 12.60
CA ASP A 258 21.70 -7.23 12.12
C ASP A 258 20.29 -7.26 11.54
N ALA A 259 19.33 -6.55 12.15
CA ALA A 259 18.00 -6.36 11.58
C ALA A 259 18.07 -5.60 10.23
N LEU A 260 18.92 -4.58 10.09
CA LEU A 260 19.08 -3.84 8.84
C LEU A 260 19.61 -4.76 7.72
N VAL A 261 20.56 -5.65 8.01
CA VAL A 261 21.03 -6.65 7.03
C VAL A 261 19.90 -7.59 6.62
N LYS A 262 19.08 -8.04 7.56
CA LYS A 262 17.92 -8.87 7.28
C LYS A 262 16.94 -8.19 6.31
N TYR A 263 16.69 -6.89 6.47
CA TYR A 263 15.81 -6.14 5.56
C TYR A 263 16.45 -5.89 4.18
N ALA A 264 17.77 -5.74 4.10
CA ALA A 264 18.49 -5.51 2.85
C ALA A 264 18.78 -6.78 2.05
N ALA A 265 19.02 -7.91 2.73
CA ALA A 265 19.44 -9.17 2.10
C ALA A 265 18.46 -9.78 1.10
N PRO A 266 17.11 -9.63 1.23
CA PRO A 266 16.16 -10.08 0.23
C PRO A 266 16.31 -9.42 -1.13
N TYR A 267 17.03 -8.30 -1.21
CA TYR A 267 17.17 -7.49 -2.42
C TYR A 267 18.59 -7.61 -3.03
N PRO A 268 18.74 -7.44 -4.35
CA PRO A 268 19.98 -7.81 -5.04
C PRO A 268 21.13 -6.80 -4.94
N HIS A 269 20.97 -5.68 -4.25
CA HIS A 269 22.03 -4.67 -4.14
C HIS A 269 22.99 -4.96 -2.99
N ALA A 270 24.01 -5.72 -3.30
CA ALA A 270 25.02 -6.16 -2.33
C ALA A 270 25.76 -5.01 -1.59
N ASP A 271 25.74 -3.79 -2.12
CA ASP A 271 26.49 -2.67 -1.54
C ASP A 271 25.97 -2.22 -0.19
N VAL A 272 24.65 -2.26 0.02
CA VAL A 272 24.03 -1.95 1.31
C VAL A 272 24.43 -3.01 2.34
N VAL A 273 24.31 -4.29 1.97
CA VAL A 273 24.69 -5.40 2.86
C VAL A 273 26.19 -5.34 3.18
N ARG A 274 27.05 -5.10 2.18
CA ARG A 274 28.49 -4.92 2.40
C ARG A 274 28.83 -3.77 3.35
N TYR A 275 28.09 -2.68 3.24
CA TYR A 275 28.26 -1.53 4.15
C TYR A 275 27.87 -1.89 5.58
N LEU A 276 26.74 -2.55 5.80
CA LEU A 276 26.27 -2.97 7.11
C LEU A 276 27.18 -4.03 7.75
N LEU A 277 27.69 -4.98 6.97
CA LEU A 277 28.67 -5.97 7.43
C LEU A 277 29.98 -5.30 7.88
N LYS A 278 30.43 -4.27 7.16
CA LYS A 278 31.60 -3.45 7.59
C LYS A 278 31.34 -2.67 8.88
N LEU A 279 30.10 -2.34 9.22
CA LEU A 279 29.74 -1.75 10.48
C LEU A 279 29.68 -2.74 11.65
N GLY A 280 29.86 -4.05 11.36
CA GLY A 280 29.91 -5.11 12.36
C GLY A 280 28.65 -5.96 12.46
N ALA A 281 27.78 -5.93 11.46
CA ALA A 281 26.63 -6.81 11.41
C ALA A 281 27.04 -8.30 11.36
N LYS A 282 26.23 -9.13 11.98
CA LYS A 282 26.41 -10.58 12.02
C LYS A 282 25.36 -11.27 11.16
N PRO A 283 25.72 -11.89 10.04
CA PRO A 283 24.76 -12.43 9.07
C PRO A 283 23.92 -13.59 9.60
N ASN A 284 24.32 -14.19 10.71
CA ASN A 284 23.64 -15.35 11.32
C ASN A 284 22.70 -14.98 12.48
N ASP A 285 22.78 -13.77 13.01
CA ASP A 285 21.92 -13.36 14.09
C ASP A 285 20.45 -13.33 13.63
N LYS A 286 19.56 -13.71 14.54
CA LYS A 286 18.11 -13.71 14.32
C LYS A 286 17.50 -12.54 15.10
N PRO A 287 17.46 -11.35 14.55
CA PRO A 287 16.91 -10.20 15.25
C PRO A 287 15.46 -10.47 15.65
N ASN A 288 15.14 -10.25 16.92
CA ASN A 288 13.82 -10.46 17.50
C ASN A 288 13.26 -11.91 17.33
N GLY A 289 14.15 -12.92 17.29
CA GLY A 289 13.74 -14.32 17.12
C GLY A 289 13.26 -14.69 15.71
N GLY A 290 13.44 -13.78 14.73
CA GLY A 290 13.05 -14.02 13.35
C GLY A 290 14.03 -14.84 12.52
N SER A 291 14.02 -14.64 11.20
CA SER A 291 14.93 -15.29 10.25
C SER A 291 16.29 -14.58 10.15
N ALA A 292 17.36 -15.31 9.85
CA ALA A 292 18.65 -14.71 9.52
C ALA A 292 18.63 -14.12 8.09
N ALA A 293 19.64 -13.29 7.78
CA ALA A 293 19.76 -12.64 6.48
C ALA A 293 19.73 -13.61 5.29
N LEU A 294 20.41 -14.75 5.42
CA LEU A 294 20.42 -15.77 4.38
C LEU A 294 19.03 -16.36 4.11
N ASP A 295 18.18 -16.49 5.13
CA ASP A 295 16.80 -16.98 4.97
C ASP A 295 15.97 -16.06 4.11
N GLY A 296 16.05 -14.74 4.37
CA GLY A 296 15.36 -13.74 3.56
C GLY A 296 15.84 -13.71 2.10
N CYS A 297 17.15 -13.82 1.90
CA CYS A 297 17.74 -13.90 0.56
C CYS A 297 17.24 -15.13 -0.21
N LEU A 298 17.20 -16.31 0.42
CA LEU A 298 16.70 -17.55 -0.19
C LEU A 298 15.20 -17.48 -0.50
N GLU A 299 14.41 -16.83 0.33
CA GLU A 299 12.97 -16.64 0.10
C GLU A 299 12.69 -15.74 -1.09
N SER A 300 13.39 -14.63 -1.19
CA SER A 300 13.30 -13.73 -2.36
C SER A 300 13.81 -14.38 -3.64
N PHE A 301 14.86 -15.18 -3.56
CA PHE A 301 15.35 -15.98 -4.68
C PHE A 301 14.27 -16.93 -5.22
N HIS A 302 13.52 -17.59 -4.33
CA HIS A 302 12.38 -18.41 -4.71
C HIS A 302 11.26 -17.59 -5.38
N TYR A 303 10.91 -16.44 -4.79
CA TYR A 303 9.84 -15.59 -5.30
C TYR A 303 10.14 -15.04 -6.70
N GLU A 304 11.36 -14.57 -6.95
CA GLU A 304 11.75 -14.03 -8.25
C GLU A 304 11.86 -15.12 -9.32
N THR A 305 12.33 -16.32 -8.99
CA THR A 305 12.34 -17.45 -9.94
C THR A 305 10.93 -17.91 -10.28
N PHE A 306 10.02 -17.93 -9.32
CA PHE A 306 8.62 -18.22 -9.52
C PHE A 306 7.95 -17.18 -10.43
N ARG A 307 8.17 -15.91 -10.17
CA ARG A 307 7.63 -14.78 -10.94
C ARG A 307 8.15 -14.79 -12.39
N TYR A 308 9.42 -15.09 -12.59
CA TYR A 308 10.02 -15.22 -13.93
C TYR A 308 9.39 -16.37 -14.75
N ARG A 309 9.13 -17.51 -14.13
CA ARG A 309 8.49 -18.66 -14.80
C ARG A 309 7.00 -18.48 -15.09
N PHE A 310 6.29 -17.77 -14.24
CA PHE A 310 4.83 -17.61 -14.30
C PHE A 310 4.39 -16.21 -14.69
N SER A 311 5.28 -15.39 -15.23
CA SER A 311 4.96 -14.09 -15.82
C SER A 311 4.10 -14.28 -17.06
N PHE A 312 2.87 -14.77 -16.84
CA PHE A 312 1.79 -14.67 -17.80
C PHE A 312 1.26 -13.24 -17.79
N ALA A 313 1.37 -12.62 -18.94
CA ALA A 313 0.78 -11.39 -19.40
C ALA A 313 -0.67 -11.14 -18.94
N SER A 314 -0.95 -10.78 -17.72
CA SER A 314 -2.26 -10.30 -17.31
C SER A 314 -2.33 -9.37 -16.11
N TYR A 315 -1.21 -8.92 -15.53
CA TYR A 315 -1.25 -7.80 -14.60
C TYR A 315 -0.24 -6.74 -15.02
N GLY A 316 -0.81 -5.61 -15.38
CA GLY A 316 -0.16 -4.50 -16.04
C GLY A 316 1.09 -3.98 -15.36
N SER A 317 1.93 -3.44 -16.23
CA SER A 317 3.11 -2.64 -16.03
C SER A 317 4.40 -3.42 -15.72
N PRO A 318 5.40 -3.35 -16.61
CA PRO A 318 6.76 -3.78 -16.32
C PRO A 318 7.44 -2.70 -15.45
N SER A 319 6.87 -2.39 -14.29
CA SER A 319 7.49 -1.51 -13.34
C SER A 319 8.52 -2.28 -12.53
N LYS A 320 9.79 -2.00 -12.78
CA LYS A 320 10.94 -2.41 -11.98
C LYS A 320 11.39 -3.89 -12.03
N ALA A 321 10.66 -4.82 -12.63
CA ALA A 321 11.02 -6.25 -12.71
C ALA A 321 12.32 -6.55 -13.50
N GLY A 322 12.89 -5.59 -14.23
CA GLY A 322 14.16 -5.73 -14.93
C GLY A 322 15.42 -5.50 -14.09
N LYS A 323 15.27 -5.12 -12.80
CA LYS A 323 16.41 -4.84 -11.91
C LYS A 323 16.94 -6.07 -11.18
N TYR A 324 16.15 -7.12 -11.07
CA TYR A 324 16.50 -8.29 -10.28
C TYR A 324 16.94 -9.43 -11.18
N SER A 325 18.23 -9.44 -11.54
CA SER A 325 18.77 -10.59 -12.25
C SER A 325 19.11 -11.71 -11.27
N LEU A 326 18.83 -12.96 -11.65
CA LEU A 326 19.23 -14.14 -10.87
C LEU A 326 20.72 -14.12 -10.51
N SER A 327 21.56 -13.50 -11.34
CA SER A 327 23.00 -13.32 -11.08
C SER A 327 23.27 -12.44 -9.85
N ASN A 328 22.47 -11.39 -9.63
CA ASN A 328 22.64 -10.51 -8.47
C ASN A 328 22.21 -11.22 -7.17
N MET A 329 21.14 -12.01 -7.23
CA MET A 329 20.69 -12.83 -6.10
C MET A 329 21.74 -13.89 -5.72
N ARG A 330 22.36 -14.54 -6.72
CA ARG A 330 23.50 -15.45 -6.49
C ARG A 330 24.67 -14.74 -5.82
N ALA A 331 25.00 -13.54 -6.30
CA ALA A 331 26.07 -12.74 -5.73
C ALA A 331 25.78 -12.36 -4.27
N MET A 332 24.51 -12.11 -3.92
CA MET A 332 24.11 -11.85 -2.55
C MET A 332 24.27 -13.08 -1.64
N VAL A 333 23.79 -14.25 -2.09
CA VAL A 333 24.00 -15.52 -1.34
C VAL A 333 25.50 -15.75 -1.15
N GLN A 334 26.31 -15.58 -2.20
CA GLN A 334 27.76 -15.72 -2.11
C GLN A 334 28.35 -14.74 -1.09
N LEU A 335 27.97 -13.46 -1.14
CA LEU A 335 28.47 -12.46 -0.21
C LEU A 335 28.17 -12.84 1.24
N LEU A 336 26.93 -13.25 1.53
CA LEU A 336 26.54 -13.64 2.87
C LEU A 336 27.31 -14.87 3.38
N LEU A 337 27.54 -15.86 2.49
CA LEU A 337 28.32 -17.05 2.83
C LEU A 337 29.80 -16.71 3.05
N ASP A 338 30.38 -15.85 2.20
CA ASP A 338 31.80 -15.42 2.33
C ASP A 338 32.03 -14.61 3.60
N GLU A 339 31.03 -13.85 4.06
CA GLU A 339 31.02 -13.07 5.31
C GLU A 339 30.58 -13.89 6.53
N GLY A 340 30.50 -15.22 6.39
CA GLY A 340 30.29 -16.13 7.51
C GLY A 340 28.85 -16.53 7.80
N ALA A 341 27.90 -16.24 6.91
CA ALA A 341 26.59 -16.87 7.00
C ALA A 341 26.75 -18.39 6.83
N PHE A 342 26.04 -19.16 7.66
CA PHE A 342 26.14 -20.61 7.59
C PHE A 342 24.79 -21.27 7.39
N TRP A 343 24.85 -22.42 6.78
CA TRP A 343 23.68 -23.26 6.61
C TRP A 343 23.30 -23.94 7.93
N ARG A 344 22.01 -23.95 8.25
CA ARG A 344 21.46 -24.54 9.48
C ARG A 344 20.60 -25.77 9.14
N PRO A 345 21.21 -26.95 8.95
CA PRO A 345 20.48 -28.15 8.57
C PRO A 345 19.47 -28.63 9.62
N ASP A 346 19.69 -28.28 10.89
CA ASP A 346 18.80 -28.62 12.00
C ASP A 346 17.62 -27.64 12.18
N ASP A 347 17.61 -26.53 11.43
CA ASP A 347 16.54 -25.54 11.44
C ASP A 347 15.51 -25.87 10.34
N ALA A 348 14.33 -26.36 10.75
CA ALA A 348 13.29 -26.79 9.83
C ALA A 348 12.77 -25.66 8.94
N ASP A 349 12.69 -24.43 9.46
CA ASP A 349 12.24 -23.27 8.71
C ASP A 349 13.29 -22.84 7.68
N HIS A 350 14.57 -22.79 8.07
CA HIS A 350 15.67 -22.56 7.15
C HIS A 350 15.67 -23.60 6.02
N MET A 351 15.58 -24.88 6.36
CA MET A 351 15.55 -25.95 5.36
C MET A 351 14.33 -25.89 4.44
N SER A 352 13.20 -25.48 4.95
CA SER A 352 11.99 -25.26 4.13
C SER A 352 12.21 -24.16 3.09
N ARG A 353 12.85 -23.04 3.46
CA ARG A 353 13.20 -21.94 2.53
C ARG A 353 14.22 -22.38 1.49
N VAL A 354 15.27 -23.08 1.92
CA VAL A 354 16.26 -23.65 1.00
C VAL A 354 15.59 -24.60 -0.01
N ARG A 355 14.72 -25.51 0.44
CA ARG A 355 13.97 -26.41 -0.45
C ARG A 355 13.11 -25.65 -1.45
N ARG A 356 12.38 -24.64 -1.01
CA ARG A 356 11.56 -23.79 -1.92
C ARG A 356 12.40 -23.09 -2.97
N SER A 357 13.51 -22.48 -2.56
CA SER A 357 14.42 -21.79 -3.47
C SER A 357 15.02 -22.73 -4.51
N LEU A 358 15.40 -23.95 -4.09
CA LEU A 358 15.95 -24.96 -5.00
C LEU A 358 14.88 -25.56 -5.92
N TYR A 359 13.62 -25.60 -5.48
CA TYR A 359 12.53 -26.14 -6.29
C TYR A 359 12.28 -25.35 -7.57
N GLU A 360 12.39 -24.03 -7.51
CA GLU A 360 12.08 -23.11 -8.61
C GLU A 360 13.30 -22.73 -9.45
N CYS A 361 14.53 -22.99 -8.97
CA CYS A 361 15.76 -22.60 -9.67
C CYS A 361 15.99 -23.39 -10.96
N GLU A 362 16.66 -22.77 -11.92
CA GLU A 362 17.28 -23.47 -13.02
C GLU A 362 18.34 -24.44 -12.51
N PRO A 363 18.52 -25.61 -13.15
CA PRO A 363 19.39 -26.69 -12.65
C PRO A 363 20.82 -26.25 -12.36
N ASP A 364 21.39 -25.41 -13.22
CA ASP A 364 22.77 -24.91 -13.07
C ASP A 364 22.90 -23.98 -11.87
N VAL A 365 21.90 -23.11 -11.65
CA VAL A 365 21.83 -22.21 -10.50
C VAL A 365 21.75 -22.99 -9.22
N MET A 366 20.90 -23.98 -9.21
CA MET A 366 20.69 -24.83 -8.06
C MET A 366 21.92 -25.63 -7.70
N LEU A 367 22.60 -26.19 -8.68
CA LEU A 367 23.84 -26.92 -8.46
C LEU A 367 24.92 -26.01 -7.86
N GLU A 368 25.07 -24.80 -8.37
CA GLU A 368 25.99 -23.80 -7.82
C GLU A 368 25.65 -23.43 -6.38
N LEU A 369 24.37 -23.19 -6.05
CA LEU A 369 23.91 -22.93 -4.69
C LEU A 369 24.23 -24.08 -3.75
N VAL A 370 23.94 -25.32 -4.15
CA VAL A 370 24.24 -26.51 -3.35
C VAL A 370 25.74 -26.67 -3.16
N GLU A 371 26.56 -26.50 -4.19
CA GLU A 371 28.02 -26.55 -4.10
C GLU A 371 28.57 -25.53 -3.10
N ARG A 372 28.05 -24.31 -3.10
CA ARG A 372 28.47 -23.25 -2.18
C ARG A 372 28.05 -23.54 -0.76
N LEU A 373 26.78 -23.94 -0.54
CA LEU A 373 26.26 -24.30 0.77
C LEU A 373 27.05 -25.47 1.38
N VAL A 374 27.42 -26.48 0.56
CA VAL A 374 28.22 -27.63 1.00
C VAL A 374 29.66 -27.23 1.34
N LYS A 375 30.27 -26.33 0.58
CA LYS A 375 31.65 -25.86 0.85
C LYS A 375 31.74 -25.05 2.16
N HIS A 376 30.70 -24.32 2.51
CA HIS A 376 30.71 -23.47 3.71
C HIS A 376 30.26 -24.19 4.99
N THR A 377 29.69 -25.39 4.88
CA THR A 377 29.16 -26.12 6.05
C THR A 377 29.39 -27.62 5.92
N ALA A 378 29.77 -28.26 7.01
CA ALA A 378 29.76 -29.74 7.10
C ALA A 378 28.30 -30.20 7.08
N CYS A 379 27.80 -30.56 5.91
CA CYS A 379 26.42 -30.98 5.73
C CYS A 379 26.31 -32.50 5.76
N ALA A 380 25.33 -33.02 6.53
CA ALA A 380 25.04 -34.43 6.56
C ALA A 380 24.52 -34.91 5.19
N GLN A 381 24.91 -36.13 4.80
CA GLN A 381 24.46 -36.73 3.53
C GLN A 381 22.94 -36.77 3.39
N ASP A 382 22.22 -37.01 4.48
CA ASP A 382 20.77 -37.08 4.49
C ASP A 382 20.12 -35.73 4.17
N THR A 383 20.71 -34.61 4.62
CA THR A 383 20.23 -33.27 4.33
C THR A 383 20.34 -32.94 2.83
N ILE A 384 21.45 -33.31 2.19
CA ILE A 384 21.61 -33.14 0.75
C ILE A 384 20.65 -34.05 -0.03
N ARG A 385 20.44 -35.29 0.42
CA ARG A 385 19.45 -36.15 -0.19
C ARG A 385 18.04 -35.59 -0.10
N ASP A 386 17.68 -35.00 1.03
CA ASP A 386 16.37 -34.34 1.21
C ASP A 386 16.19 -33.14 0.31
N LEU A 387 17.21 -32.31 0.13
CA LEU A 387 17.19 -31.20 -0.81
C LEU A 387 17.02 -31.68 -2.26
N LEU A 388 17.65 -32.79 -2.62
CA LEU A 388 17.57 -33.37 -3.95
C LEU A 388 16.27 -34.13 -4.25
N ARG A 389 15.40 -34.35 -3.24
CA ARG A 389 14.07 -34.96 -3.40
C ARG A 389 13.05 -34.08 -4.09
N THR A 390 13.36 -32.79 -4.33
CA THR A 390 12.43 -31.86 -4.95
C THR A 390 12.02 -32.31 -6.38
N PRO A 391 10.75 -32.18 -6.79
CA PRO A 391 10.26 -32.68 -8.09
C PRO A 391 10.96 -32.06 -9.31
N THR A 392 11.43 -30.83 -9.21
CA THR A 392 12.17 -30.13 -10.27
C THR A 392 13.49 -30.80 -10.61
N MET A 393 14.13 -31.42 -9.61
CA MET A 393 15.37 -32.17 -9.76
C MET A 393 15.25 -33.39 -10.66
N LYS A 394 14.05 -33.92 -10.87
CA LYS A 394 13.87 -35.18 -11.62
C LYS A 394 14.29 -35.10 -13.07
N LYS A 395 14.18 -33.94 -13.70
CA LYS A 395 14.60 -33.74 -15.10
C LYS A 395 16.12 -33.65 -15.26
N HIS A 396 16.81 -33.16 -14.25
CA HIS A 396 18.25 -32.82 -14.30
C HIS A 396 19.09 -33.65 -13.32
N LEU A 397 18.48 -34.66 -12.71
CA LEU A 397 19.04 -35.45 -11.63
C LEU A 397 20.34 -36.16 -12.02
N VAL A 398 20.53 -36.50 -13.28
CA VAL A 398 21.71 -37.25 -13.71
C VAL A 398 22.98 -36.39 -13.63
N SER A 399 22.95 -35.15 -14.13
CA SER A 399 24.11 -34.26 -14.09
C SER A 399 24.44 -33.79 -12.68
N VAL A 400 23.42 -33.44 -11.91
CA VAL A 400 23.56 -33.01 -10.50
C VAL A 400 24.02 -34.17 -9.62
N ALA A 401 23.43 -35.34 -9.79
CA ALA A 401 23.80 -36.55 -9.07
C ALA A 401 25.26 -36.98 -9.34
N THR A 402 25.69 -36.87 -10.59
CA THR A 402 27.06 -37.16 -10.96
C THR A 402 28.06 -36.22 -10.29
N LYS A 403 27.80 -34.91 -10.31
CA LYS A 403 28.64 -33.91 -9.67
C LYS A 403 28.69 -34.05 -8.15
N LEU A 404 27.56 -34.27 -7.51
CA LEU A 404 27.50 -34.49 -6.05
C LEU A 404 28.14 -35.83 -5.63
N SER A 405 28.05 -36.84 -6.47
CA SER A 405 28.77 -38.11 -6.24
C SER A 405 30.30 -37.91 -6.27
N TRP A 406 30.80 -37.06 -7.17
CA TRP A 406 32.23 -36.69 -7.17
C TRP A 406 32.64 -35.87 -5.94
N MET A 407 31.69 -35.20 -5.29
CA MET A 407 31.93 -34.53 -4.02
C MET A 407 31.78 -35.45 -2.79
N GLY A 408 31.54 -36.75 -3.00
CA GLY A 408 31.44 -37.75 -1.94
C GLY A 408 30.05 -38.00 -1.36
N PHE A 409 28.99 -37.46 -2.05
CA PHE A 409 27.62 -37.66 -1.59
C PHE A 409 26.92 -38.83 -2.28
N GLU A 410 26.41 -39.77 -1.50
CA GLU A 410 25.63 -40.92 -1.98
C GLU A 410 24.16 -40.51 -2.21
N ILE A 411 23.71 -40.45 -3.46
CA ILE A 411 22.53 -39.68 -3.83
C ILE A 411 21.21 -40.41 -3.80
N ARG A 412 21.19 -41.77 -3.82
CA ARG A 412 19.93 -42.53 -3.72
C ARG A 412 20.11 -43.96 -3.21
N THR A 413 19.45 -44.25 -2.11
CA THR A 413 19.16 -45.60 -1.69
C THR A 413 17.78 -46.06 -2.20
N THR A 414 17.52 -47.38 -2.21
CA THR A 414 16.20 -47.96 -2.52
C THR A 414 15.08 -47.43 -1.62
N ALA A 415 15.40 -47.16 -0.32
CA ALA A 415 14.47 -46.55 0.64
C ALA A 415 14.00 -45.15 0.22
N HIS A 416 14.90 -44.30 -0.34
CA HIS A 416 14.56 -42.97 -0.81
C HIS A 416 13.67 -42.99 -2.04
N LYS A 417 13.83 -43.99 -2.93
CA LYS A 417 12.91 -44.15 -4.07
C LYS A 417 11.51 -44.56 -3.61
N ALA A 418 11.41 -45.44 -2.59
CA ALA A 418 10.14 -45.81 -2.03
C ALA A 418 9.41 -44.67 -1.32
N GLU A 419 10.14 -43.82 -0.59
CA GLU A 419 9.58 -42.65 0.06
C GLU A 419 9.12 -41.59 -0.98
N ASP A 420 9.88 -41.35 -2.07
CA ASP A 420 9.46 -40.48 -3.17
C ASP A 420 8.16 -40.97 -3.82
N GLU A 421 7.98 -42.25 -4.02
CA GLU A 421 6.75 -42.82 -4.57
C GLU A 421 5.58 -42.71 -3.56
N ARG A 422 5.83 -42.86 -2.29
CA ARG A 422 4.84 -42.66 -1.22
C ARG A 422 4.39 -41.18 -1.15
N GLN A 423 5.31 -40.22 -1.22
CA GLN A 423 5.00 -38.78 -1.25
C GLN A 423 4.21 -38.39 -2.49
N LYS A 424 4.53 -38.96 -3.64
CA LYS A 424 3.75 -38.76 -4.86
C LYS A 424 2.33 -39.28 -4.73
N GLU A 425 2.18 -40.46 -4.15
CA GLU A 425 0.84 -41.02 -3.97
C GLU A 425 0.01 -40.21 -2.96
N LEU A 426 0.59 -39.77 -1.85
CA LEU A 426 -0.06 -38.85 -0.90
C LEU A 426 -0.50 -37.52 -1.58
N SER A 427 0.38 -36.91 -2.39
CA SER A 427 0.05 -35.71 -3.15
C SER A 427 -1.08 -35.95 -4.16
N ARG A 428 -1.08 -37.13 -4.82
CA ARG A 428 -2.13 -37.52 -5.75
C ARG A 428 -3.46 -37.70 -5.03
N GLN A 429 -3.46 -38.39 -3.88
CA GLN A 429 -4.66 -38.59 -3.07
C GLN A 429 -5.20 -37.27 -2.52
N GLY A 430 -4.33 -36.39 -2.03
CA GLY A 430 -4.72 -35.04 -1.61
C GLY A 430 -5.39 -34.23 -2.73
N ALA A 431 -4.82 -34.26 -3.92
CA ALA A 431 -5.41 -33.61 -5.08
C ALA A 431 -6.76 -34.22 -5.51
N LEU A 432 -6.91 -35.54 -5.39
CA LEU A 432 -8.18 -36.22 -5.66
C LEU A 432 -9.25 -35.86 -4.63
N ARG A 433 -8.91 -35.85 -3.33
CA ARG A 433 -9.83 -35.40 -2.26
C ARG A 433 -10.29 -33.96 -2.47
N TYR A 434 -9.38 -33.07 -2.82
CA TYR A 434 -9.72 -31.67 -3.15
C TYR A 434 -10.67 -31.58 -4.32
N LEU A 435 -10.43 -32.34 -5.40
CA LEU A 435 -11.33 -32.32 -6.55
C LEU A 435 -12.70 -32.94 -6.21
N ALA A 436 -12.72 -34.04 -5.45
CA ALA A 436 -13.97 -34.69 -5.03
C ALA A 436 -14.81 -33.82 -4.08
N SER A 437 -14.17 -32.99 -3.24
CA SER A 437 -14.89 -32.03 -2.38
C SER A 437 -15.45 -30.83 -3.13
N ARG A 438 -14.83 -30.47 -4.25
CA ARG A 438 -15.22 -29.28 -5.04
C ARG A 438 -16.25 -29.59 -6.14
N TYR A 439 -16.24 -30.81 -6.66
CA TYR A 439 -17.08 -31.21 -7.80
C TYR A 439 -17.88 -32.46 -7.43
N ASP A 440 -19.20 -32.32 -7.46
CA ASP A 440 -20.09 -33.47 -7.33
C ASP A 440 -19.91 -34.40 -8.52
N ARG A 441 -19.43 -35.57 -8.26
CA ARG A 441 -19.05 -36.57 -9.24
C ARG A 441 -20.27 -37.16 -9.96
N GLU A 442 -21.34 -37.41 -9.20
CA GLU A 442 -22.58 -37.96 -9.71
C GLU A 442 -23.31 -36.92 -10.56
N GLU A 443 -23.39 -35.69 -10.07
CA GLU A 443 -24.00 -34.58 -10.81
C GLU A 443 -23.31 -34.34 -12.15
N ILE A 444 -21.98 -34.27 -12.17
CA ILE A 444 -21.21 -34.14 -13.42
C ILE A 444 -21.43 -35.30 -14.35
N TYR A 445 -21.42 -36.53 -13.82
CA TYR A 445 -21.65 -37.73 -14.64
C TYR A 445 -23.02 -37.72 -15.28
N GLU A 446 -24.07 -37.39 -14.55
CA GLU A 446 -25.44 -37.25 -15.14
C GLU A 446 -25.47 -36.16 -16.20
N ALA A 447 -24.96 -34.96 -15.88
CA ALA A 447 -25.01 -33.82 -16.78
C ALA A 447 -24.28 -34.07 -18.11
N ILE A 448 -23.08 -34.68 -18.13
CA ILE A 448 -22.30 -34.89 -19.36
C ILE A 448 -22.89 -35.99 -20.28
N TRP A 449 -23.82 -36.82 -19.80
CA TRP A 449 -24.56 -37.77 -20.60
C TRP A 449 -25.95 -37.26 -21.04
N LEU A 450 -26.42 -36.14 -20.44
CA LEU A 450 -27.66 -35.45 -20.84
C LEU A 450 -27.39 -34.38 -21.90
N GLU A 451 -26.28 -33.66 -21.81
CA GLU A 451 -25.93 -32.55 -22.69
C GLU A 451 -24.42 -32.51 -23.03
N PRO A 452 -24.01 -31.81 -24.11
CA PRO A 452 -22.62 -31.66 -24.52
C PRO A 452 -21.75 -31.04 -23.41
N ILE A 453 -20.50 -31.56 -23.25
CA ILE A 453 -19.54 -31.16 -22.21
C ILE A 453 -19.28 -29.64 -22.15
N GLN A 454 -19.39 -28.94 -23.31
CA GLN A 454 -19.24 -27.50 -23.41
C GLN A 454 -20.31 -26.72 -22.61
N HIS A 455 -21.53 -27.22 -22.57
CA HIS A 455 -22.61 -26.62 -21.79
C HIS A 455 -22.42 -26.89 -20.30
N VAL A 456 -22.10 -28.12 -19.94
CA VAL A 456 -21.82 -28.50 -18.56
C VAL A 456 -20.64 -27.71 -18.02
N ALA A 457 -19.54 -27.57 -18.78
CA ALA A 457 -18.33 -26.83 -18.35
C ALA A 457 -18.65 -25.39 -17.98
N ARG A 458 -19.54 -24.71 -18.70
CA ARG A 458 -19.94 -23.32 -18.37
C ARG A 458 -20.59 -23.19 -17.01
N ARG A 459 -21.38 -24.17 -16.55
CA ARG A 459 -22.00 -24.17 -15.20
C ARG A 459 -20.93 -24.15 -14.11
N TYR A 460 -19.85 -24.88 -14.33
CA TYR A 460 -18.72 -24.97 -13.39
C TYR A 460 -17.65 -23.89 -13.61
N LYS A 461 -17.91 -22.90 -14.49
CA LYS A 461 -16.97 -21.83 -14.88
C LYS A 461 -15.61 -22.39 -15.38
N LEU A 462 -15.68 -23.50 -16.10
CA LEU A 462 -14.53 -24.16 -16.71
C LEU A 462 -14.61 -24.12 -18.24
N SER A 463 -13.44 -24.30 -18.89
CA SER A 463 -13.42 -24.68 -20.30
C SER A 463 -13.81 -26.14 -20.45
N ASP A 464 -14.26 -26.55 -21.69
CA ASP A 464 -14.52 -27.94 -22.04
C ASP A 464 -13.33 -28.86 -21.79
N VAL A 465 -12.12 -28.38 -22.10
CA VAL A 465 -10.85 -29.06 -21.79
C VAL A 465 -10.62 -29.14 -20.29
N GLY A 466 -10.95 -28.08 -19.54
CA GLY A 466 -10.86 -28.02 -18.08
C GLY A 466 -11.73 -29.07 -17.42
N LEU A 467 -13.02 -29.11 -17.78
CA LEU A 467 -13.94 -30.11 -17.26
C LEU A 467 -13.57 -31.55 -17.72
N ALA A 468 -13.04 -31.70 -18.93
CA ALA A 468 -12.53 -32.98 -19.41
C ALA A 468 -11.38 -33.51 -18.56
N LYS A 469 -10.47 -32.64 -18.07
CA LYS A 469 -9.39 -32.99 -17.14
C LYS A 469 -9.92 -33.36 -15.75
N VAL A 470 -10.93 -32.64 -15.24
CA VAL A 470 -11.61 -32.97 -13.97
C VAL A 470 -12.26 -34.36 -14.08
N CYS A 471 -13.04 -34.63 -15.12
CA CYS A 471 -13.65 -35.93 -15.36
C CYS A 471 -12.59 -37.05 -15.40
N LYS A 472 -11.47 -36.82 -16.11
CA LYS A 472 -10.38 -37.83 -16.18
C LYS A 472 -9.77 -38.11 -14.80
N ARG A 473 -9.55 -37.08 -13.99
CA ARG A 473 -8.97 -37.24 -12.64
C ARG A 473 -9.93 -37.91 -11.66
N LEU A 474 -11.20 -37.55 -11.72
CA LEU A 474 -12.25 -38.12 -10.89
C LEU A 474 -12.81 -39.46 -11.44
N ASN A 475 -12.19 -40.04 -12.45
CA ASN A 475 -12.63 -41.28 -13.10
C ASN A 475 -14.13 -41.26 -13.53
N ILE A 476 -14.56 -40.13 -14.13
CA ILE A 476 -15.92 -39.97 -14.66
C ILE A 476 -15.93 -40.36 -16.14
N PRO A 477 -16.64 -41.41 -16.52
CA PRO A 477 -16.76 -41.82 -17.91
C PRO A 477 -17.48 -40.75 -18.74
N ARG A 478 -16.94 -40.41 -19.89
CA ARG A 478 -17.46 -39.36 -20.77
C ARG A 478 -17.93 -39.94 -22.11
N PRO A 479 -18.93 -39.33 -22.76
CA PRO A 479 -19.29 -39.66 -24.14
C PRO A 479 -18.09 -39.54 -25.07
N GLY A 480 -17.91 -40.52 -25.94
CA GLY A 480 -16.83 -40.54 -26.91
C GLY A 480 -17.00 -39.49 -28.01
N ARG A 481 -15.92 -39.26 -28.77
CA ARG A 481 -15.95 -38.29 -29.88
C ARG A 481 -17.04 -38.62 -30.89
N GLY A 482 -17.88 -37.64 -31.28
CA GLY A 482 -18.98 -37.82 -32.19
C GLY A 482 -20.26 -38.41 -31.59
N TYR A 483 -20.31 -38.73 -30.30
CA TYR A 483 -21.49 -39.24 -29.60
C TYR A 483 -22.73 -38.36 -29.84
N TRP A 484 -22.61 -37.07 -29.59
CA TRP A 484 -23.70 -36.10 -29.69
C TRP A 484 -24.18 -35.90 -31.15
N ALA A 485 -23.25 -35.94 -32.12
CA ALA A 485 -23.59 -35.89 -33.53
C ALA A 485 -24.39 -37.13 -33.99
N LYS A 486 -23.99 -38.33 -33.50
CA LYS A 486 -24.72 -39.58 -33.75
C LYS A 486 -26.10 -39.56 -33.10
N LYS A 487 -26.20 -39.07 -31.85
CA LYS A 487 -27.47 -38.95 -31.13
C LYS A 487 -28.43 -38.01 -31.84
N ALA A 488 -27.96 -36.85 -32.31
CA ALA A 488 -28.77 -35.89 -33.07
C ALA A 488 -29.25 -36.45 -34.44
N ALA A 489 -28.42 -37.29 -35.06
CA ALA A 489 -28.74 -37.95 -36.35
C ALA A 489 -29.56 -39.26 -36.19
N GLY A 490 -30.04 -39.60 -35.00
CA GLY A 490 -30.81 -40.82 -34.73
C GLY A 490 -30.04 -42.13 -34.96
N ARG A 491 -28.70 -42.10 -35.00
CA ARG A 491 -27.84 -43.26 -35.22
C ARG A 491 -27.59 -44.04 -33.91
N PRO A 492 -27.32 -45.35 -33.99
CA PRO A 492 -27.02 -46.13 -32.79
C PRO A 492 -25.82 -45.54 -32.01
N ILE A 493 -26.03 -45.34 -30.72
CA ILE A 493 -25.04 -44.77 -29.78
C ILE A 493 -24.59 -45.85 -28.78
N PRO A 494 -23.35 -45.84 -28.30
CA PRO A 494 -22.85 -46.72 -27.24
C PRO A 494 -23.68 -46.60 -25.96
N LYS A 495 -23.89 -47.71 -25.28
CA LYS A 495 -24.50 -47.68 -23.94
C LYS A 495 -23.61 -46.88 -22.96
N ARG A 496 -24.26 -46.11 -22.09
CA ARG A 496 -23.62 -45.37 -21.02
C ARG A 496 -22.95 -46.35 -20.04
N PRO A 497 -21.62 -46.30 -19.82
CA PRO A 497 -20.96 -47.15 -18.85
C PRO A 497 -21.32 -46.71 -17.42
N PRO A 498 -21.40 -47.61 -16.44
CA PRO A 498 -21.65 -47.23 -15.05
C PRO A 498 -20.54 -46.32 -14.51
N LEU A 499 -20.86 -45.49 -13.49
CA LEU A 499 -19.88 -44.63 -12.81
C LEU A 499 -19.00 -45.56 -11.93
N PRO A 500 -17.70 -45.67 -12.21
CA PRO A 500 -16.82 -46.53 -11.41
C PRO A 500 -16.66 -46.00 -9.98
N GLU A 501 -16.36 -46.84 -9.01
CA GLU A 501 -16.00 -46.36 -7.68
C GLU A 501 -14.69 -45.56 -7.70
N LEU A 502 -14.61 -44.55 -6.85
CA LEU A 502 -13.43 -43.69 -6.70
C LEU A 502 -12.68 -44.17 -5.46
N SER A 503 -11.57 -44.89 -5.66
CA SER A 503 -10.66 -45.23 -4.57
C SER A 503 -9.83 -43.99 -4.21
N ILE A 504 -10.09 -43.40 -3.04
CA ILE A 504 -9.39 -42.20 -2.52
C ILE A 504 -8.46 -42.63 -1.38
#